data_4930029d48faba0b6618fc33fa6cbf47
#
_entry.id   4930029d48faba0b6618fc33fa6cbf47
#
_cell.length_a   1.000
_cell.length_b   1.000
_cell.length_c   1.000
_cell.angle_alpha   90.00
_cell.angle_beta   90.00
_cell.angle_gamma   90.00
#
_symmetry.space_group_name_H-M   'P 1'
#
loop_
_entity.id
_entity.type
_entity.pdbx_description
1 polymer ?
#
loop_
_entity_poly.entity_id
_entity_poly.type
_entity_poly.pdbx_seq_one_letter_code
_entity_poly.pdbx_strand_id
1 'polypeptide(L)'
;MNKKSILFLILISTILAGCNYQSDPRSLASTEISITFDGERCLPYESFVPIGQEIELTLINNSQNDLSWYLIFLPFSGDFEDQDPENILATANSPANKTTTTKIKAPYLPGKYSSFCVVDNDFDDLALSYLLVVEPYK
;
A
#
# COMPACT_ATOMS: atom_id res chain seq x y z
N MET A 1 47.17 25.23 -13.45
CA MET A 1 46.24 24.07 -13.33
C MET A 1 46.46 23.16 -14.52
N ASN A 2 46.83 21.89 -14.27
CA ASN A 2 47.20 20.93 -15.30
C ASN A 2 45.92 20.53 -16.10
N LYS A 3 46.01 20.49 -17.44
CA LYS A 3 44.91 20.10 -18.33
C LYS A 3 44.23 18.77 -17.94
N LYS A 4 44.99 17.86 -17.29
CA LYS A 4 44.49 16.59 -16.76
C LYS A 4 43.57 16.76 -15.53
N SER A 5 43.79 17.79 -14.71
CA SER A 5 42.93 18.08 -13.55
C SER A 5 41.57 18.67 -13.96
N ILE A 6 41.53 19.43 -15.04
CA ILE A 6 40.27 20.01 -15.55
C ILE A 6 39.39 18.91 -16.15
N LEU A 7 40.00 17.95 -16.85
CA LEU A 7 39.25 16.83 -17.44
C LEU A 7 38.63 15.92 -16.36
N PHE A 8 39.33 15.75 -15.23
CA PHE A 8 38.85 14.95 -14.11
C PHE A 8 37.69 15.63 -13.36
N LEU A 9 37.72 16.97 -13.24
CA LEU A 9 36.64 17.78 -12.61
C LEU A 9 35.36 17.76 -13.47
N ILE A 10 35.49 17.78 -14.81
CA ILE A 10 34.35 17.71 -15.71
C ILE A 10 33.69 16.31 -15.67
N LEU A 11 34.50 15.24 -15.49
CA LEU A 11 33.97 13.89 -15.41
C LEU A 11 33.18 13.63 -14.11
N ILE A 12 33.56 14.27 -13.01
CA ILE A 12 32.86 14.13 -11.71
C ILE A 12 31.54 14.90 -11.71
N SER A 13 31.45 16.03 -12.42
CA SER A 13 30.21 16.84 -12.47
C SER A 13 29.09 16.20 -13.28
N THR A 14 29.36 15.23 -14.14
CA THR A 14 28.34 14.53 -14.95
C THR A 14 27.69 13.35 -14.20
N ILE A 15 28.30 12.89 -13.09
CA ILE A 15 27.77 11.74 -12.33
C ILE A 15 26.69 12.19 -11.32
N LEU A 16 26.59 13.47 -11.00
CA LEU A 16 25.64 14.02 -10.03
C LEU A 16 24.26 14.41 -10.62
N ALA A 17 24.07 14.27 -11.93
CA ALA A 17 22.75 14.38 -12.55
C ALA A 17 22.01 13.02 -12.44
N GLY A 18 21.92 12.49 -11.23
CA GLY A 18 20.99 11.42 -10.89
C GLY A 18 19.58 11.99 -11.05
N CYS A 19 18.93 11.68 -12.17
CA CYS A 19 17.51 11.93 -12.33
C CYS A 19 16.79 11.22 -11.17
N ASN A 20 16.26 11.99 -10.23
CA ASN A 20 15.18 11.52 -9.36
C ASN A 20 13.98 11.24 -10.28
N TYR A 21 13.98 10.08 -10.91
CA TYR A 21 12.83 9.59 -11.64
C TYR A 21 11.78 9.19 -10.61
N GLN A 22 10.99 10.17 -10.19
CA GLN A 22 9.83 9.92 -9.37
C GLN A 22 8.78 9.30 -10.27
N SER A 23 8.59 7.99 -10.15
CA SER A 23 7.57 7.26 -10.90
C SER A 23 6.22 7.89 -10.63
N ASP A 24 5.47 8.22 -11.69
CA ASP A 24 4.09 8.71 -11.55
C ASP A 24 3.27 7.62 -10.82
N PRO A 25 2.61 7.92 -9.69
CA PRO A 25 1.79 6.98 -8.95
C PRO A 25 0.78 6.24 -9.82
N ARG A 26 0.27 6.89 -10.88
CA ARG A 26 -0.67 6.31 -11.83
C ARG A 26 -0.09 5.14 -12.62
N SER A 27 1.23 5.14 -12.87
CA SER A 27 1.92 4.04 -13.55
C SER A 27 2.08 2.79 -12.67
N LEU A 28 1.89 2.95 -11.35
CA LEU A 28 1.98 1.86 -10.37
C LEU A 28 0.61 1.24 -10.06
N ALA A 29 -0.48 1.85 -10.54
CA ALA A 29 -1.83 1.37 -10.26
C ALA A 29 -2.09 0.01 -10.94
N SER A 30 -2.60 -0.93 -10.16
CA SER A 30 -2.94 -2.28 -10.60
C SER A 30 -4.32 -2.67 -10.13
N THR A 31 -5.00 -3.49 -10.93
CA THR A 31 -6.23 -4.20 -10.52
C THR A 31 -5.93 -5.50 -9.79
N GLU A 32 -4.66 -5.87 -9.66
CA GLU A 32 -4.21 -7.03 -8.89
C GLU A 32 -3.19 -6.53 -7.86
N ILE A 33 -3.51 -6.69 -6.57
CA ILE A 33 -2.63 -6.31 -5.47
C ILE A 33 -2.45 -7.48 -4.52
N SER A 34 -1.26 -7.54 -3.91
CA SER A 34 -0.96 -8.52 -2.88
C SER A 34 -0.54 -7.80 -1.60
N ILE A 35 -1.16 -8.19 -0.49
CA ILE A 35 -0.81 -7.70 0.85
C ILE A 35 -0.31 -8.89 1.66
N THR A 36 0.89 -8.77 2.20
CA THR A 36 1.51 -9.79 3.03
C THR A 36 1.60 -9.30 4.47
N PHE A 37 1.09 -10.09 5.39
CA PHE A 37 1.32 -9.89 6.81
C PHE A 37 2.45 -10.81 7.27
N ASP A 38 3.55 -10.22 7.76
CA ASP A 38 4.76 -10.93 8.16
C ASP A 38 4.78 -11.36 9.64
N GLY A 39 3.73 -11.04 10.38
CA GLY A 39 3.60 -11.24 11.83
C GLY A 39 3.64 -9.95 12.63
N GLU A 40 4.06 -8.84 12.01
CA GLU A 40 4.15 -7.51 12.63
C GLU A 40 3.61 -6.41 11.71
N ARG A 41 3.76 -6.57 10.38
CA ARG A 41 3.49 -5.50 9.40
C ARG A 41 2.67 -6.00 8.24
N CYS A 42 1.82 -5.12 7.73
CA CYS A 42 1.18 -5.23 6.43
C CYS A 42 2.08 -4.66 5.33
N LEU A 43 2.47 -5.45 4.36
CA LEU A 43 3.37 -5.08 3.27
C LEU A 43 2.74 -5.34 1.90
N PRO A 44 2.92 -4.47 0.90
CA PRO A 44 3.65 -3.21 0.97
C PRO A 44 2.92 -2.17 1.84
N TYR A 45 3.67 -1.17 2.33
CA TYR A 45 3.08 -0.09 3.12
C TYR A 45 2.09 0.77 2.32
N GLU A 46 2.28 0.87 1.01
CA GLU A 46 1.38 1.56 0.08
C GLU A 46 1.12 0.69 -1.14
N SER A 47 -0.16 0.58 -1.52
CA SER A 47 -0.61 -0.06 -2.77
C SER A 47 -1.38 0.94 -3.61
N PHE A 48 -1.24 0.88 -4.94
CA PHE A 48 -1.87 1.80 -5.88
C PHE A 48 -2.92 1.07 -6.71
N VAL A 49 -4.13 1.59 -6.76
CA VAL A 49 -5.24 1.01 -7.50
C VAL A 49 -5.97 2.07 -8.34
N PRO A 50 -6.54 1.69 -9.49
CA PRO A 50 -7.35 2.60 -10.29
C PRO A 50 -8.72 2.83 -9.65
N ILE A 51 -9.21 4.07 -9.75
CA ILE A 51 -10.50 4.52 -9.22
C ILE A 51 -11.66 3.63 -9.68
N GLY A 52 -12.53 3.24 -8.75
CA GLY A 52 -13.82 2.59 -9.01
C GLY A 52 -13.75 1.22 -9.69
N GLN A 53 -12.57 0.64 -9.85
CA GLN A 53 -12.38 -0.66 -10.49
C GLN A 53 -12.56 -1.82 -9.51
N GLU A 54 -12.89 -3.00 -10.02
CA GLU A 54 -12.81 -4.24 -9.26
C GLU A 54 -11.32 -4.62 -9.14
N ILE A 55 -10.88 -4.88 -7.92
CA ILE A 55 -9.50 -5.20 -7.56
C ILE A 55 -9.46 -6.63 -7.06
N GLU A 56 -8.58 -7.44 -7.62
CA GLU A 56 -8.24 -8.73 -7.07
C GLU A 56 -7.20 -8.55 -5.96
N LEU A 57 -7.62 -8.76 -4.71
CA LEU A 57 -6.77 -8.66 -3.53
C LEU A 57 -6.33 -10.05 -3.10
N THR A 58 -5.03 -10.29 -3.11
CA THR A 58 -4.41 -11.48 -2.53
C THR A 58 -3.84 -11.13 -1.16
N LEU A 59 -4.39 -11.74 -0.11
CA LEU A 59 -3.98 -11.59 1.27
C LEU A 59 -3.14 -12.80 1.69
N ILE A 60 -1.85 -12.57 1.96
CA ILE A 60 -0.87 -13.59 2.36
C ILE A 60 -0.61 -13.46 3.85
N ASN A 61 -1.08 -14.44 4.62
CA ASN A 61 -0.91 -14.48 6.07
C ASN A 61 0.23 -15.43 6.44
N ASN A 62 1.36 -14.87 6.87
CA ASN A 62 2.52 -15.63 7.35
C ASN A 62 2.55 -15.77 8.88
N SER A 63 1.46 -15.41 9.57
CA SER A 63 1.35 -15.55 11.02
C SER A 63 0.68 -16.89 11.42
N GLN A 64 0.77 -17.22 12.71
CA GLN A 64 0.15 -18.41 13.30
C GLN A 64 -1.35 -18.22 13.62
N ASN A 65 -1.88 -17.02 13.42
CA ASN A 65 -3.21 -16.58 13.83
C ASN A 65 -4.03 -16.15 12.63
N ASP A 66 -5.35 -16.10 12.76
CA ASP A 66 -6.23 -15.63 11.69
C ASP A 66 -6.06 -14.13 11.47
N LEU A 67 -6.00 -13.72 10.20
CA LEU A 67 -5.76 -12.35 9.77
C LEU A 67 -7.03 -11.76 9.16
N SER A 68 -7.39 -10.57 9.59
CA SER A 68 -8.40 -9.72 8.97
C SER A 68 -7.75 -8.44 8.43
N TRP A 69 -8.06 -8.09 7.19
CA TRP A 69 -7.65 -6.85 6.57
C TRP A 69 -8.86 -5.95 6.37
N TYR A 70 -8.70 -4.66 6.66
CA TYR A 70 -9.74 -3.65 6.54
C TYR A 70 -9.28 -2.48 5.71
N LEU A 71 -10.20 -1.94 4.90
CA LEU A 71 -10.06 -0.65 4.22
C LEU A 71 -11.12 0.30 4.77
N ILE A 72 -10.72 1.47 5.21
CA ILE A 72 -11.65 2.47 5.77
C ILE A 72 -11.64 3.78 4.99
N PHE A 73 -12.80 4.45 5.00
CA PHE A 73 -12.99 5.72 4.30
C PHE A 73 -12.29 6.89 4.99
N LEU A 74 -12.40 6.98 6.32
CA LEU A 74 -11.82 8.06 7.11
C LEU A 74 -10.36 7.75 7.48
N PRO A 75 -9.54 8.78 7.71
CA PRO A 75 -8.23 8.58 8.32
C PRO A 75 -8.37 7.84 9.65
N PHE A 76 -7.49 6.87 9.87
CA PHE A 76 -7.48 6.14 11.14
C PHE A 76 -7.15 7.09 12.29
N SER A 77 -8.02 7.14 13.32
CA SER A 77 -7.93 8.07 14.44
C SER A 77 -7.24 7.49 15.69
N GLY A 78 -6.82 6.21 15.63
CA GLY A 78 -6.15 5.52 16.73
C GLY A 78 -7.03 4.51 17.47
N ASP A 79 -8.35 4.59 17.32
CA ASP A 79 -9.28 3.66 17.93
C ASP A 79 -10.24 3.10 16.85
N PHE A 80 -10.11 1.80 16.58
CA PHE A 80 -10.94 1.17 15.57
C PHE A 80 -12.33 0.80 16.08
N GLU A 81 -12.48 0.51 17.37
CA GLU A 81 -13.78 0.15 17.96
C GLU A 81 -14.78 1.31 17.88
N ASP A 82 -14.27 2.54 17.87
CA ASP A 82 -15.08 3.76 17.71
C ASP A 82 -15.40 4.07 16.23
N GLN A 83 -14.88 3.29 15.26
CA GLN A 83 -15.17 3.52 13.86
C GLN A 83 -16.59 3.04 13.53
N ASP A 84 -17.36 3.92 12.92
CA ASP A 84 -18.68 3.56 12.38
C ASP A 84 -18.52 2.46 11.30
N PRO A 85 -19.26 1.34 11.40
CA PRO A 85 -19.26 0.31 10.36
C PRO A 85 -19.50 0.85 8.94
N GLU A 86 -20.18 1.97 8.77
CA GLU A 86 -20.37 2.65 7.48
C GLU A 86 -19.06 3.18 6.88
N ASN A 87 -18.02 3.36 7.68
CA ASN A 87 -16.70 3.77 7.21
C ASN A 87 -15.85 2.60 6.67
N ILE A 88 -16.28 1.36 6.88
CA ILE A 88 -15.60 0.18 6.35
C ILE A 88 -16.00 0.00 4.89
N LEU A 89 -15.03 0.19 3.99
CA LEU A 89 -15.23 0.10 2.55
C LEU A 89 -15.03 -1.32 2.02
N ALA A 90 -14.11 -2.06 2.60
CA ALA A 90 -13.83 -3.45 2.23
C ALA A 90 -13.17 -4.21 3.39
N THR A 91 -13.38 -5.53 3.39
CA THR A 91 -12.73 -6.47 4.30
C THR A 91 -12.25 -7.69 3.55
N ALA A 92 -11.17 -8.30 4.03
CA ALA A 92 -10.69 -9.59 3.56
C ALA A 92 -10.11 -10.38 4.74
N ASN A 93 -10.25 -11.71 4.70
CA ASN A 93 -9.76 -12.57 5.77
C ASN A 93 -8.86 -13.66 5.20
N SER A 94 -7.82 -14.04 5.93
CA SER A 94 -6.97 -15.16 5.60
C SER A 94 -6.64 -15.97 6.85
N PRO A 95 -6.94 -17.29 6.89
CA PRO A 95 -6.57 -18.13 8.02
C PRO A 95 -5.06 -18.17 8.25
N ALA A 96 -4.65 -18.60 9.43
CA ALA A 96 -3.26 -18.76 9.81
C ALA A 96 -2.45 -19.53 8.75
N ASN A 97 -1.29 -18.98 8.35
CA ASN A 97 -0.39 -19.56 7.35
C ASN A 97 -1.06 -19.87 5.99
N LYS A 98 -2.03 -19.07 5.58
CA LYS A 98 -2.75 -19.24 4.31
C LYS A 98 -2.67 -18.00 3.44
N THR A 99 -2.93 -18.23 2.16
CA THR A 99 -3.16 -17.18 1.17
C THR A 99 -4.61 -17.24 0.72
N THR A 100 -5.28 -16.10 0.71
CA THR A 100 -6.67 -15.96 0.27
C THR A 100 -6.74 -14.87 -0.78
N THR A 101 -7.45 -15.14 -1.87
CA THR A 101 -7.73 -14.13 -2.91
C THR A 101 -9.21 -13.80 -2.87
N THR A 102 -9.53 -12.52 -2.89
CA THR A 102 -10.90 -12.00 -2.91
C THR A 102 -10.99 -10.78 -3.83
N LYS A 103 -12.22 -10.42 -4.22
CA LYS A 103 -12.48 -9.24 -5.02
C LYS A 103 -13.03 -8.13 -4.13
N ILE A 104 -12.45 -6.96 -4.25
CA ILE A 104 -12.92 -5.74 -3.60
C ILE A 104 -13.18 -4.66 -4.65
N LYS A 105 -13.95 -3.65 -4.29
CA LYS A 105 -14.15 -2.50 -5.15
C LYS A 105 -13.30 -1.33 -4.66
N ALA A 106 -12.46 -0.77 -5.56
CA ALA A 106 -11.74 0.45 -5.25
C ALA A 106 -12.71 1.62 -5.03
N PRO A 107 -12.42 2.51 -4.08
CA PRO A 107 -13.19 3.74 -3.89
C PRO A 107 -13.35 4.56 -5.18
N TYR A 108 -14.48 5.29 -5.29
CA TYR A 108 -14.77 6.15 -6.44
C TYR A 108 -14.14 7.54 -6.38
N LEU A 109 -13.53 7.90 -5.26
CA LEU A 109 -12.82 9.15 -5.10
C LEU A 109 -11.32 8.88 -5.05
N PRO A 110 -10.50 9.62 -5.80
CA PRO A 110 -9.05 9.51 -5.69
C PRO A 110 -8.59 9.99 -4.33
N GLY A 111 -7.57 9.35 -3.78
CA GLY A 111 -7.03 9.71 -2.48
C GLY A 111 -6.27 8.59 -1.79
N LYS A 112 -5.80 8.89 -0.58
CA LYS A 112 -5.10 7.96 0.30
C LYS A 112 -6.08 7.46 1.37
N TYR A 113 -6.32 6.16 1.36
CA TYR A 113 -7.21 5.48 2.30
C TYR A 113 -6.39 4.66 3.29
N SER A 114 -6.77 4.69 4.56
CA SER A 114 -6.15 3.84 5.57
C SER A 114 -6.61 2.40 5.39
N SER A 115 -5.67 1.49 5.45
CA SER A 115 -5.93 0.05 5.53
C SER A 115 -5.08 -0.56 6.64
N PHE A 116 -5.52 -1.66 7.22
CA PHE A 116 -4.77 -2.30 8.29
C PHE A 116 -5.07 -3.79 8.40
N CYS A 117 -4.09 -4.49 8.92
CA CYS A 117 -4.15 -5.88 9.28
C CYS A 117 -4.40 -6.02 10.78
N VAL A 118 -5.34 -6.89 11.15
CA VAL A 118 -5.71 -7.21 12.53
C VAL A 118 -5.62 -8.72 12.71
N VAL A 119 -4.94 -9.15 13.75
CA VAL A 119 -4.77 -10.57 14.07
C VAL A 119 -5.74 -10.95 15.18
N ASP A 120 -6.43 -12.09 15.05
CA ASP A 120 -7.39 -12.62 16.03
C ASP A 120 -8.44 -11.59 16.52
N ASN A 121 -8.76 -10.59 15.69
CA ASN A 121 -9.61 -9.45 16.04
C ASN A 121 -9.08 -8.61 17.21
N ASP A 122 -7.78 -8.62 17.45
CA ASP A 122 -7.13 -7.74 18.40
C ASP A 122 -6.83 -6.38 17.75
N PHE A 123 -7.69 -5.40 18.00
CA PHE A 123 -7.58 -4.05 17.44
C PHE A 123 -6.61 -3.15 18.21
N ASP A 124 -6.07 -3.62 19.33
CA ASP A 124 -5.04 -2.90 20.08
C ASP A 124 -3.66 -3.06 19.43
N ASP A 125 -3.47 -4.13 18.62
CA ASP A 125 -2.23 -4.42 17.88
C ASP A 125 -2.51 -4.55 16.39
N LEU A 126 -2.74 -3.42 15.72
CA LEU A 126 -2.99 -3.37 14.29
C LEU A 126 -1.79 -2.89 13.49
N ALA A 127 -1.59 -3.48 12.32
CA ALA A 127 -0.55 -3.07 11.37
C ALA A 127 -1.14 -2.17 10.28
N LEU A 128 -0.76 -0.89 10.29
CA LEU A 128 -1.26 0.11 9.35
C LEU A 128 -0.58 -0.01 7.98
N SER A 129 -1.36 0.18 6.93
CA SER A 129 -0.93 0.35 5.55
C SER A 129 -1.87 1.31 4.83
N TYR A 130 -1.65 1.57 3.53
CA TYR A 130 -2.47 2.51 2.79
C TYR A 130 -2.82 1.98 1.39
N LEU A 131 -4.03 2.29 0.96
CA LEU A 131 -4.47 2.13 -0.42
C LEU A 131 -4.56 3.51 -1.08
N LEU A 132 -3.76 3.73 -2.10
CA LEU A 132 -3.77 4.96 -2.89
C LEU A 132 -4.63 4.72 -4.14
N VAL A 133 -5.74 5.43 -4.20
CA VAL A 133 -6.68 5.38 -5.32
C VAL A 133 -6.32 6.50 -6.29
N VAL A 134 -5.98 6.16 -7.52
CA VAL A 134 -5.50 7.10 -8.52
C VAL A 134 -6.39 7.12 -9.75
N GLU A 135 -6.51 8.30 -10.38
CA GLU A 135 -7.20 8.43 -11.66
C GLU A 135 -6.35 7.79 -12.78
N PRO A 136 -6.98 7.14 -13.77
CA PRO A 136 -6.27 6.64 -14.92
C PRO A 136 -5.66 7.78 -15.74
N TYR A 137 -4.64 7.48 -16.52
CA TYR A 137 -4.15 8.42 -17.54
C TYR A 137 -5.30 8.74 -18.51
N LYS A 138 -5.48 10.02 -18.79
CA LYS A 138 -6.35 10.48 -19.88
C LYS A 138 -5.62 10.38 -21.21
#